data_1e32b5cbc11bd2c646b477b7e53ab79e
#
_entry.id   1e32b5cbc11bd2c646b477b7e53ab79e
#
_cell.length_a   1.000
_cell.length_b   1.000
_cell.length_c   1.000
_cell.angle_alpha   90.00
_cell.angle_beta   90.00
_cell.angle_gamma   90.00
#
_symmetry.space_group_name_H-M   'P 1'
#
loop_
_entity.id
_entity.type
_entity.pdbx_description
1 polymer ?
#
loop_
_entity_poly.entity_id
_entity_poly.type
_entity_poly.pdbx_seq_one_letter_code
_entity_poly.pdbx_strand_id
1 'polypeptide(L)'
;PLPTSPIVPFVECVHDRIAIEIMRGCPWQCRFCQSTVIKRPLRIRSVDTIINAALESYRQTGFNEISILSLSSSDYPHFEELVTKMKALFNPMGVNISVPSLRVNEQLRTVADLVGNGRRGGLTLAPEVARDDMREQIRKKIKNDDLYEGCRVAFKNNYETVKLYFLCGLPGERPVDL
;
A
#
# COMPACT_ATOMS: atom_id res chain seq x y z
N PRO A 1 -18.22 3.55 10.61
CA PRO A 1 -17.43 4.71 11.07
C PRO A 1 -15.95 4.38 11.12
N LEU A 2 -15.10 5.39 10.96
CA LEU A 2 -13.66 5.28 11.22
C LEU A 2 -13.40 5.69 12.68
N PRO A 3 -12.55 4.98 13.43
CA PRO A 3 -12.09 5.46 14.72
C PRO A 3 -11.21 6.71 14.51
N THR A 4 -11.56 7.81 15.15
CA THR A 4 -10.83 9.09 15.03
C THR A 4 -10.08 9.47 16.29
N SER A 5 -10.24 8.68 17.35
CA SER A 5 -9.56 8.86 18.65
C SER A 5 -8.80 7.58 19.00
N PRO A 6 -7.72 7.26 18.29
CA PRO A 6 -6.91 6.10 18.65
C PRO A 6 -6.26 6.31 20.02
N ILE A 7 -6.06 5.21 20.75
CA ILE A 7 -5.38 5.24 22.04
C ILE A 7 -3.91 5.57 21.80
N VAL A 8 -3.42 6.62 22.45
CA VAL A 8 -1.99 6.96 22.44
C VAL A 8 -1.31 6.08 23.49
N PRO A 9 -0.32 5.26 23.11
CA PRO A 9 0.39 4.40 24.05
C PRO A 9 1.22 5.24 25.03
N PHE A 10 1.31 4.80 26.26
CA PHE A 10 2.16 5.42 27.28
C PHE A 10 3.63 5.00 27.17
N VAL A 11 3.88 3.88 26.50
CA VAL A 11 5.22 3.34 26.23
C VAL A 11 5.48 3.36 24.73
N GLU A 12 6.74 3.43 24.36
CA GLU A 12 7.15 3.35 22.96
C GLU A 12 6.66 2.03 22.33
N CYS A 13 5.99 2.11 21.19
CA CYS A 13 5.49 0.95 20.47
C CYS A 13 5.89 1.02 18.98
N VAL A 14 5.93 -0.15 18.34
CA VAL A 14 6.40 -0.30 16.95
C VAL A 14 5.51 0.43 15.92
N HIS A 15 4.25 0.66 16.25
CA HIS A 15 3.25 1.25 15.35
C HIS A 15 2.62 2.51 15.94
N ASP A 16 3.46 3.47 16.27
CA ASP A 16 3.05 4.75 16.84
C ASP A 16 2.64 5.73 15.73
N ARG A 17 1.45 5.51 15.15
CA ARG A 17 0.94 6.28 14.01
C ARG A 17 -0.56 6.21 13.86
N ILE A 18 -1.12 7.18 13.16
CA ILE A 18 -2.53 7.19 12.74
C ILE A 18 -2.71 6.18 11.60
N ALA A 19 -3.63 5.24 11.75
CA ALA A 19 -3.95 4.23 10.74
C ALA A 19 -5.35 4.47 10.17
N ILE A 20 -5.45 4.80 8.87
CA ILE A 20 -6.71 5.11 8.21
C ILE A 20 -7.04 4.09 7.12
N GLU A 21 -8.11 3.30 7.32
CA GLU A 21 -8.60 2.39 6.30
C GLU A 21 -9.33 3.16 5.19
N ILE A 22 -8.76 3.18 3.98
CA ILE A 22 -9.32 3.89 2.82
C ILE A 22 -10.32 3.05 2.03
N MET A 23 -10.10 1.74 2.00
CA MET A 23 -11.02 0.79 1.39
C MET A 23 -10.92 -0.57 2.08
N ARG A 24 -12.02 -1.30 2.10
CA ARG A 24 -12.11 -2.65 2.64
C ARG A 24 -12.43 -3.64 1.54
N GLY A 25 -11.61 -4.68 1.44
CA GLY A 25 -11.63 -5.64 0.34
C GLY A 25 -10.52 -5.37 -0.67
N CYS A 26 -10.50 -6.16 -1.75
CA CYS A 26 -9.55 -6.03 -2.84
C CYS A 26 -10.29 -6.28 -4.16
N PRO A 27 -10.04 -5.51 -5.22
CA PRO A 27 -10.70 -5.72 -6.52
C PRO A 27 -10.23 -6.98 -7.23
N TRP A 28 -9.05 -7.49 -6.86
CA TRP A 28 -8.41 -8.63 -7.50
C TRP A 28 -8.97 -9.96 -7.00
N GLN A 29 -8.73 -11.01 -7.80
CA GLN A 29 -9.20 -12.37 -7.54
C GLN A 29 -8.04 -13.37 -7.57
N CYS A 30 -6.94 -13.05 -6.88
CA CYS A 30 -5.81 -13.97 -6.77
C CYS A 30 -6.26 -15.29 -6.12
N ARG A 31 -5.97 -16.43 -6.75
CA ARG A 31 -6.50 -17.74 -6.34
C ARG A 31 -6.01 -18.23 -4.98
N PHE A 32 -4.84 -17.77 -4.55
CA PHE A 32 -4.25 -18.11 -3.25
C PHE A 32 -4.76 -17.22 -2.10
N CYS A 33 -5.45 -16.12 -2.41
CA CYS A 33 -5.76 -15.08 -1.42
C CYS A 33 -7.17 -15.29 -0.85
N GLN A 34 -7.27 -15.64 0.43
CA GLN A 34 -8.54 -15.78 1.14
C GLN A 34 -9.35 -14.48 1.16
N SER A 35 -8.69 -13.32 1.20
CA SER A 35 -9.37 -12.01 1.22
C SER A 35 -10.23 -11.77 -0.02
N THR A 36 -9.96 -12.45 -1.13
CA THR A 36 -10.78 -12.36 -2.33
C THR A 36 -12.18 -12.93 -2.14
N VAL A 37 -12.38 -13.77 -1.14
CA VAL A 37 -13.66 -14.39 -0.79
C VAL A 37 -14.29 -13.68 0.40
N ILE A 38 -13.56 -13.59 1.53
CA ILE A 38 -14.12 -13.14 2.81
C ILE A 38 -14.28 -11.61 2.93
N LYS A 39 -13.59 -10.82 2.08
CA LYS A 39 -13.63 -9.34 2.13
C LYS A 39 -14.44 -8.73 0.97
N ARG A 40 -15.49 -9.39 0.56
CA ARG A 40 -16.43 -8.88 -0.44
C ARG A 40 -17.75 -8.44 0.21
N PRO A 41 -18.46 -7.48 -0.40
CA PRO A 41 -18.06 -6.66 -1.54
C PRO A 41 -16.96 -5.66 -1.21
N LEU A 42 -16.25 -5.14 -2.22
CA LEU A 42 -15.32 -4.02 -2.09
C LEU A 42 -16.09 -2.78 -1.60
N ARG A 43 -15.57 -2.14 -0.56
CA ARG A 43 -16.16 -0.92 0.01
C ARG A 43 -15.10 0.16 0.03
N ILE A 44 -15.42 1.29 -0.56
CA ILE A 44 -14.53 2.43 -0.76
C ILE A 44 -15.05 3.58 0.08
N ARG A 45 -14.18 4.32 0.73
CA ARG A 45 -14.50 5.56 1.44
C ARG A 45 -14.24 6.75 0.53
N SER A 46 -15.00 7.82 0.68
CA SER A 46 -14.72 9.07 -0.05
C SER A 46 -13.42 9.73 0.47
N VAL A 47 -12.76 10.45 -0.40
CA VAL A 47 -11.54 11.22 -0.08
C VAL A 47 -11.77 12.13 1.11
N ASP A 48 -12.87 12.85 1.13
CA ASP A 48 -13.20 13.79 2.22
C ASP A 48 -13.40 13.06 3.56
N THR A 49 -14.03 11.89 3.56
CA THR A 49 -14.18 11.06 4.78
C THR A 49 -12.81 10.65 5.33
N ILE A 50 -11.88 10.28 4.45
CA ILE A 50 -10.53 9.87 4.82
C ILE A 50 -9.75 11.05 5.40
N ILE A 51 -9.75 12.20 4.72
CA ILE A 51 -9.04 13.41 5.14
C ILE A 51 -9.58 13.92 6.48
N ASN A 52 -10.90 14.00 6.63
CA ASN A 52 -11.51 14.47 7.88
C ASN A 52 -11.17 13.55 9.05
N ALA A 53 -11.20 12.22 8.84
CA ALA A 53 -10.82 11.27 9.87
C ALA A 53 -9.32 11.38 10.23
N ALA A 54 -8.45 11.57 9.24
CA ALA A 54 -7.02 11.76 9.47
C ALA A 54 -6.74 13.05 10.26
N LEU A 55 -7.39 14.16 9.89
CA LEU A 55 -7.24 15.43 10.55
C LEU A 55 -7.75 15.38 12.00
N GLU A 56 -8.90 14.78 12.23
CA GLU A 56 -9.45 14.60 13.57
C GLU A 56 -8.53 13.71 14.43
N SER A 57 -8.05 12.57 13.87
CA SER A 57 -7.10 11.72 14.57
C SER A 57 -5.80 12.46 14.93
N TYR A 58 -5.29 13.28 14.01
CA TYR A 58 -4.12 14.11 14.28
C TYR A 58 -4.35 15.10 15.45
N ARG A 59 -5.49 15.77 15.46
CA ARG A 59 -5.87 16.70 16.56
C ARG A 59 -5.96 16.00 17.90
N GLN A 60 -6.42 14.75 17.91
CA GLN A 60 -6.60 13.97 19.15
C GLN A 60 -5.30 13.35 19.67
N THR A 61 -4.33 13.05 18.79
CA THR A 61 -3.15 12.26 19.14
C THR A 61 -1.82 13.01 19.01
N GLY A 62 -1.73 13.94 18.07
CA GLY A 62 -0.47 14.62 17.74
C GLY A 62 0.56 13.73 17.04
N PHE A 63 0.19 12.53 16.56
CA PHE A 63 1.11 11.66 15.85
C PHE A 63 1.66 12.31 14.57
N ASN A 64 2.93 12.11 14.30
CA ASN A 64 3.64 12.68 13.15
C ASN A 64 3.67 11.77 11.91
N GLU A 65 2.96 10.64 11.93
CA GLU A 65 2.82 9.72 10.81
C GLU A 65 1.36 9.29 10.62
N ILE A 66 0.90 9.32 9.37
CA ILE A 66 -0.39 8.78 8.93
C ILE A 66 -0.14 7.65 7.95
N SER A 67 -0.62 6.46 8.28
CA SER A 67 -0.54 5.27 7.42
C SER A 67 -1.88 4.99 6.78
N ILE A 68 -1.90 4.91 5.46
CA ILE A 68 -3.07 4.53 4.66
C ILE A 68 -3.18 3.02 4.66
N LEU A 69 -4.32 2.47 5.12
CA LEU A 69 -4.55 1.04 5.19
C LEU A 69 -5.52 0.55 4.13
N SER A 70 -5.12 -0.47 3.40
CA SER A 70 -5.98 -1.33 2.58
C SER A 70 -5.24 -2.60 2.18
N LEU A 71 -5.94 -3.53 1.51
CA LEU A 71 -5.30 -4.72 0.91
C LEU A 71 -4.55 -4.41 -0.39
N SER A 72 -4.82 -3.26 -1.02
CA SER A 72 -4.17 -2.81 -2.25
C SER A 72 -4.40 -1.31 -2.42
N SER A 73 -3.58 -0.48 -1.79
CA SER A 73 -3.81 0.97 -1.73
C SER A 73 -3.71 1.64 -3.09
N SER A 74 -2.84 1.13 -3.97
CA SER A 74 -2.72 1.63 -5.35
C SER A 74 -3.96 1.37 -6.22
N ASP A 75 -4.86 0.47 -5.82
CA ASP A 75 -6.11 0.20 -6.53
C ASP A 75 -7.29 1.04 -5.98
N TYR A 76 -7.04 1.99 -5.09
CA TYR A 76 -8.06 2.93 -4.65
C TYR A 76 -8.39 3.91 -5.79
N PRO A 77 -9.66 4.04 -6.23
CA PRO A 77 -10.01 4.79 -7.45
C PRO A 77 -9.61 6.26 -7.47
N HIS A 78 -9.52 6.88 -6.29
CA HIS A 78 -9.16 8.30 -6.13
C HIS A 78 -7.78 8.45 -5.48
N PHE A 79 -6.84 7.55 -5.79
CA PHE A 79 -5.56 7.48 -5.09
C PHE A 79 -4.73 8.76 -5.25
N GLU A 80 -4.60 9.27 -6.47
CA GLU A 80 -3.83 10.50 -6.75
C GLU A 80 -4.43 11.72 -6.04
N GLU A 81 -5.75 11.88 -6.13
CA GLU A 81 -6.48 12.95 -5.45
C GLU A 81 -6.25 12.88 -3.93
N LEU A 82 -6.41 11.67 -3.36
CA LEU A 82 -6.22 11.45 -1.93
C LEU A 82 -4.81 11.84 -1.49
N VAL A 83 -3.79 11.29 -2.15
CA VAL A 83 -2.39 11.53 -1.76
C VAL A 83 -2.01 12.99 -1.94
N THR A 84 -2.45 13.63 -3.03
CA THR A 84 -2.21 15.04 -3.28
C THR A 84 -2.82 15.93 -2.19
N LYS A 85 -4.10 15.71 -1.86
CA LYS A 85 -4.79 16.47 -0.80
C LYS A 85 -4.18 16.22 0.58
N MET A 86 -3.84 14.97 0.89
CA MET A 86 -3.20 14.65 2.17
C MET A 86 -1.84 15.33 2.30
N LYS A 87 -1.02 15.33 1.24
CA LYS A 87 0.27 16.04 1.25
C LYS A 87 0.11 17.55 1.43
N ALA A 88 -0.79 18.16 0.67
CA ALA A 88 -1.03 19.58 0.77
C ALA A 88 -1.44 20.00 2.20
N LEU A 89 -2.20 19.13 2.88
CA LEU A 89 -2.67 19.38 4.23
C LEU A 89 -1.61 19.07 5.30
N PHE A 90 -0.95 17.92 5.22
CA PHE A 90 -0.15 17.38 6.33
C PHE A 90 1.35 17.69 6.24
N ASN A 91 1.92 17.88 5.02
CA ASN A 91 3.33 18.22 4.89
C ASN A 91 3.71 19.53 5.59
N PRO A 92 2.90 20.62 5.50
CA PRO A 92 3.19 21.85 6.24
C PRO A 92 3.17 21.66 7.77
N MET A 93 2.48 20.63 8.25
CA MET A 93 2.40 20.29 9.68
C MET A 93 3.50 19.31 10.13
N GLY A 94 4.43 18.96 9.25
CA GLY A 94 5.51 18.00 9.55
C GLY A 94 5.04 16.55 9.72
N VAL A 95 3.86 16.21 9.21
CA VAL A 95 3.28 14.86 9.31
C VAL A 95 3.62 14.05 8.07
N ASN A 96 4.22 12.88 8.25
CA ASN A 96 4.56 11.96 7.18
C ASN A 96 3.37 11.11 6.74
N ILE A 97 3.27 10.85 5.43
CA ILE A 97 2.25 9.96 4.87
C ILE A 97 2.91 8.68 4.40
N SER A 98 2.45 7.55 4.94
CA SER A 98 2.93 6.20 4.63
C SER A 98 1.87 5.41 3.86
N VAL A 99 2.28 4.77 2.77
CA VAL A 99 1.42 3.93 1.92
C VAL A 99 2.03 2.54 1.80
N PRO A 100 1.76 1.63 2.73
CA PRO A 100 2.47 0.36 2.84
C PRO A 100 2.05 -0.70 1.81
N SER A 101 0.84 -0.64 1.26
CA SER A 101 0.27 -1.70 0.42
C SER A 101 0.20 -1.27 -1.04
N LEU A 102 1.34 -1.26 -1.70
CA LEU A 102 1.45 -0.93 -3.11
C LEU A 102 1.51 -2.21 -3.96
N ARG A 103 0.77 -2.20 -5.05
CA ARG A 103 0.88 -3.22 -6.09
C ARG A 103 1.82 -2.73 -7.19
N VAL A 104 2.54 -3.68 -7.80
CA VAL A 104 3.31 -3.39 -9.03
C VAL A 104 2.31 -3.20 -10.16
N ASN A 105 2.10 -1.97 -10.57
CA ASN A 105 1.26 -1.57 -11.68
C ASN A 105 1.73 -0.19 -12.18
N GLU A 106 1.09 0.34 -13.21
CA GLU A 106 1.41 1.67 -13.76
C GLU A 106 1.35 2.79 -12.71
N GLN A 107 0.49 2.63 -11.70
CA GLN A 107 0.36 3.61 -10.61
C GLN A 107 1.59 3.66 -9.70
N LEU A 108 2.47 2.65 -9.71
CA LEU A 108 3.70 2.70 -8.92
C LEU A 108 4.60 3.87 -9.34
N ARG A 109 4.56 4.27 -10.60
CA ARG A 109 5.27 5.47 -11.11
C ARG A 109 4.73 6.73 -10.45
N THR A 110 3.42 6.91 -10.50
CA THR A 110 2.73 8.07 -9.90
C THR A 110 2.89 8.09 -8.37
N VAL A 111 2.80 6.93 -7.74
CA VAL A 111 2.96 6.80 -6.29
C VAL A 111 4.36 7.17 -5.83
N ALA A 112 5.39 6.73 -6.56
CA ALA A 112 6.76 7.04 -6.21
C ALA A 112 7.04 8.55 -6.22
N ASP A 113 6.47 9.27 -7.17
CA ASP A 113 6.56 10.73 -7.25
C ASP A 113 5.67 11.42 -6.20
N LEU A 114 4.54 10.83 -5.88
CA LEU A 114 3.59 11.38 -4.93
C LEU A 114 3.96 11.12 -3.46
N VAL A 115 4.54 10.01 -3.09
CA VAL A 115 4.81 9.63 -1.69
C VAL A 115 6.08 10.30 -1.10
N GLY A 116 6.67 11.24 -1.79
CA GLY A 116 7.31 12.30 -1.15
C GLY A 116 8.78 12.41 -0.82
N ASN A 117 9.12 13.38 -0.02
CA ASN A 117 10.46 13.90 0.27
C ASN A 117 11.03 13.40 1.61
N GLY A 118 10.44 12.37 2.23
CA GLY A 118 10.92 11.79 3.47
C GLY A 118 12.01 10.72 3.28
N ARG A 119 12.68 10.35 4.37
CA ARG A 119 13.60 9.21 4.41
C ARG A 119 12.82 7.95 4.01
N ARG A 120 13.16 7.37 2.85
CA ARG A 120 12.46 6.23 2.30
C ARG A 120 13.17 4.95 2.73
N GLY A 121 12.55 4.21 3.61
CA GLY A 121 12.95 2.84 3.94
C GLY A 121 12.79 1.88 2.76
N GLY A 122 12.44 0.63 3.02
CA GLY A 122 12.24 -0.38 1.98
C GLY A 122 10.86 -0.29 1.31
N LEU A 123 10.81 -0.53 0.02
CA LEU A 123 9.58 -0.83 -0.70
C LEU A 123 9.35 -2.33 -0.67
N THR A 124 8.13 -2.76 -0.35
CA THR A 124 7.77 -4.19 -0.37
C THR A 124 6.84 -4.46 -1.56
N LEU A 125 7.24 -5.41 -2.39
CA LEU A 125 6.48 -5.88 -3.54
C LEU A 125 6.27 -7.39 -3.46
N ALA A 126 5.12 -7.89 -3.92
CA ALA A 126 4.78 -9.29 -3.89
C ALA A 126 4.51 -9.81 -5.32
N PRO A 127 5.53 -10.21 -6.09
CA PRO A 127 5.34 -10.87 -7.38
C PRO A 127 4.74 -12.26 -7.23
N GLU A 128 4.87 -12.90 -6.09
CA GLU A 128 4.42 -14.24 -5.69
C GLU A 128 5.18 -15.36 -6.37
N VAL A 129 5.36 -15.34 -7.68
CA VAL A 129 6.14 -16.34 -8.44
C VAL A 129 7.00 -15.67 -9.52
N ALA A 130 8.06 -16.33 -9.95
CA ALA A 130 9.00 -15.76 -10.90
C ALA A 130 8.49 -15.74 -12.35
N ARG A 131 7.67 -16.73 -12.74
CA ARG A 131 7.20 -16.89 -14.10
C ARG A 131 5.86 -16.20 -14.36
N ASP A 132 5.75 -15.54 -15.51
CA ASP A 132 4.52 -14.84 -15.90
C ASP A 132 3.34 -15.78 -16.12
N ASP A 133 3.55 -16.93 -16.74
CA ASP A 133 2.50 -17.93 -16.97
C ASP A 133 1.95 -18.51 -15.65
N MET A 134 2.80 -18.70 -14.64
CA MET A 134 2.36 -19.08 -13.31
C MET A 134 1.58 -17.97 -12.62
N ARG A 135 1.98 -16.70 -12.81
CA ARG A 135 1.20 -15.56 -12.31
C ARG A 135 -0.20 -15.49 -12.93
N GLU A 136 -0.32 -15.80 -14.22
CA GLU A 136 -1.63 -15.91 -14.87
C GLU A 136 -2.48 -17.03 -14.26
N GLN A 137 -1.89 -18.20 -14.00
CA GLN A 137 -2.58 -19.31 -13.34
C GLN A 137 -3.13 -18.94 -11.96
N ILE A 138 -2.37 -18.23 -11.14
CA ILE A 138 -2.81 -17.75 -9.83
C ILE A 138 -3.61 -16.44 -9.89
N ARG A 139 -3.91 -15.91 -11.09
CA ARG A 139 -4.60 -14.64 -11.34
C ARG A 139 -3.91 -13.43 -10.70
N LYS A 140 -2.59 -13.45 -10.61
CA LYS A 140 -1.78 -12.31 -10.20
C LYS A 140 -1.32 -11.55 -11.44
N LYS A 141 -2.10 -10.58 -11.90
CA LYS A 141 -1.84 -9.81 -13.13
C LYS A 141 -0.67 -8.84 -12.94
N ILE A 142 0.54 -9.35 -12.98
CA ILE A 142 1.82 -8.62 -12.96
C ILE A 142 2.75 -9.35 -13.91
N LYS A 143 3.45 -8.62 -14.78
CA LYS A 143 4.51 -9.16 -15.65
C LYS A 143 5.89 -8.86 -15.08
N ASN A 144 6.90 -9.62 -15.54
CA ASN A 144 8.29 -9.37 -15.14
C ASN A 144 8.75 -7.96 -15.52
N ASP A 145 8.35 -7.47 -16.69
CA ASP A 145 8.69 -6.12 -17.13
C ASP A 145 8.12 -5.05 -16.19
N ASP A 146 6.88 -5.24 -15.72
CA ASP A 146 6.26 -4.32 -14.73
C ASP A 146 7.05 -4.34 -13.42
N LEU A 147 7.50 -5.53 -12.97
CA LEU A 147 8.30 -5.67 -11.76
C LEU A 147 9.65 -4.97 -11.89
N TYR A 148 10.36 -5.19 -13.00
CA TYR A 148 11.66 -4.55 -13.23
C TYR A 148 11.54 -3.03 -13.31
N GLU A 149 10.53 -2.54 -14.02
CA GLU A 149 10.28 -1.11 -14.09
C GLU A 149 9.88 -0.54 -12.73
N GLY A 150 9.05 -1.24 -11.97
CA GLY A 150 8.70 -0.85 -10.61
C GLY A 150 9.91 -0.73 -9.69
N CYS A 151 10.87 -1.66 -9.79
CA CYS A 151 12.13 -1.59 -9.04
C CYS A 151 12.99 -0.40 -9.49
N ARG A 152 13.11 -0.16 -10.82
CA ARG A 152 13.86 1.01 -11.33
C ARG A 152 13.27 2.33 -10.83
N VAL A 153 11.95 2.46 -10.88
CA VAL A 153 11.25 3.64 -10.37
C VAL A 153 11.48 3.81 -8.88
N ALA A 154 11.45 2.73 -8.10
CA ALA A 154 11.71 2.78 -6.67
C ALA A 154 13.12 3.32 -6.38
N PHE A 155 14.16 2.75 -6.97
CA PHE A 155 15.54 3.20 -6.77
C PHE A 155 15.77 4.63 -7.27
N LYS A 156 15.20 5.01 -8.43
CA LYS A 156 15.25 6.38 -8.94
C LYS A 156 14.61 7.39 -7.98
N ASN A 157 13.63 6.96 -7.19
CA ASN A 157 12.95 7.76 -6.17
C ASN A 157 13.55 7.59 -4.77
N ASN A 158 14.81 7.21 -4.68
CA ASN A 158 15.60 7.11 -3.44
C ASN A 158 15.09 6.08 -2.41
N TYR A 159 14.42 5.01 -2.85
CA TYR A 159 14.23 3.85 -1.99
C TYR A 159 15.56 3.11 -1.86
N GLU A 160 15.99 2.82 -0.63
CA GLU A 160 17.27 2.15 -0.36
C GLU A 160 17.18 0.65 -0.62
N THR A 161 16.02 0.05 -0.40
CA THR A 161 15.81 -1.40 -0.53
C THR A 161 14.47 -1.71 -1.17
N VAL A 162 14.44 -2.80 -1.96
CA VAL A 162 13.20 -3.42 -2.43
C VAL A 162 13.14 -4.84 -1.88
N LYS A 163 12.11 -5.13 -1.08
CA LYS A 163 11.83 -6.45 -0.56
C LYS A 163 10.82 -7.15 -1.44
N LEU A 164 11.17 -8.33 -1.94
CA LEU A 164 10.29 -9.14 -2.77
C LEU A 164 9.77 -10.34 -1.98
N TYR A 165 8.46 -10.62 -2.08
CA TYR A 165 7.84 -11.80 -1.49
C TYR A 165 7.51 -12.82 -2.58
N PHE A 166 7.96 -14.05 -2.35
CA PHE A 166 7.68 -15.19 -3.21
C PHE A 166 6.96 -16.28 -2.43
N LEU A 167 6.08 -17.01 -3.13
CA LEU A 167 5.43 -18.24 -2.70
C LEU A 167 6.15 -19.42 -3.34
N CYS A 168 6.36 -20.48 -2.58
CA CYS A 168 6.90 -21.76 -3.05
C CYS A 168 5.86 -22.85 -2.83
N GLY A 169 5.88 -23.88 -3.67
CA GLY A 169 4.99 -25.03 -3.56
C GLY A 169 3.64 -24.87 -4.26
N LEU A 170 3.55 -23.99 -5.24
CA LEU A 170 2.34 -23.84 -6.04
C LEU A 170 2.14 -25.02 -7.02
N PRO A 171 0.88 -25.40 -7.33
CA PRO A 171 0.61 -26.44 -8.31
C PRO A 171 1.25 -26.13 -9.67
N GLY A 172 2.03 -27.07 -10.20
CA GLY A 172 2.75 -26.91 -11.46
C GLY A 172 4.11 -26.22 -11.36
N GLU A 173 4.55 -25.86 -10.17
CA GLU A 173 5.89 -25.34 -9.92
C GLU A 173 6.94 -26.46 -10.05
N ARG A 174 8.07 -26.15 -10.66
CA ARG A 174 9.19 -27.07 -10.84
C ARG A 174 10.40 -26.57 -10.04
N PRO A 175 11.34 -27.45 -9.66
CA PRO A 175 12.54 -27.02 -8.94
C PRO A 175 13.33 -25.89 -9.62
N VAL A 176 13.29 -25.84 -10.96
CA VAL A 176 13.96 -24.79 -11.75
C VAL A 176 13.23 -23.42 -11.66
N ASP A 177 12.02 -23.38 -11.16
CA ASP A 177 11.21 -22.15 -11.00
C ASP A 177 11.46 -21.47 -9.64
N LEU A 178 12.23 -22.13 -8.75
CA LEU A 178 12.68 -21.65 -7.44
C LEU A 178 14.09 -21.09 -7.50
#